data_91daf552147808ab96a315b2ae93c045
#
_entry.id   91daf552147808ab96a315b2ae93c045
#
_cell.length_a   1.000
_cell.length_b   1.000
_cell.length_c   1.000
_cell.angle_alpha   90.00
_cell.angle_beta   90.00
_cell.angle_gamma   90.00
#
_symmetry.space_group_name_H-M   'P 1'
#
loop_
_entity.id
_entity.type
_entity.pdbx_description
1 polymer ?
#
loop_
_entity_poly.entity_id
_entity_poly.type
_entity_poly.pdbx_seq_one_letter_code
_entity_poly.pdbx_strand_id
1 'polypeptide(L)'
;MFEHSLSRRRFIVETARTASGVALLGVGLGLYTKESKSLPVYALRPPGVKSEDDFLSACIRCGLCVRDCPYDILKLSKLAEPVALGTPYFEARKVPCEMCEDIPCVKACPTGALDKNLTNIDDARMGLAVIVDQETCLNYLGLRCDVCHRICPLINEAITLEPRHNQRSGKHTLFIPVVHSDKCTGCGKCERGCVLEEAAIKVLPLDLAKGELGHHYRLGWEEKEKAGESLVTPDREHKYNLPEGLKYEHDGKGLLKDSR
;
A
#
# COMPACT_ATOMS: atom_id res chain seq x y z
N MET A 1 48.53 -4.62 -42.86
CA MET A 1 48.30 -3.34 -42.19
C MET A 1 47.23 -2.59 -43.01
N PHE A 2 45.97 -2.63 -42.56
CA PHE A 2 44.91 -1.86 -43.23
C PHE A 2 44.71 -0.55 -42.44
N GLU A 3 45.29 0.54 -42.94
CA GLU A 3 44.95 1.89 -42.47
C GLU A 3 43.60 2.26 -43.08
N HIS A 4 42.53 2.10 -42.28
CA HIS A 4 41.24 2.71 -42.56
C HIS A 4 41.28 4.18 -42.19
N SER A 5 41.61 5.06 -43.13
CA SER A 5 41.41 6.51 -42.94
C SER A 5 39.95 6.80 -42.85
N LEU A 6 39.45 6.99 -41.64
CA LEU A 6 38.07 7.40 -41.37
C LEU A 6 37.86 8.82 -41.92
N SER A 7 36.97 8.96 -42.92
CA SER A 7 36.62 10.29 -43.42
C SER A 7 35.91 11.06 -42.25
N ARG A 8 36.16 12.37 -42.15
CA ARG A 8 35.62 13.25 -41.07
C ARG A 8 34.11 13.09 -40.92
N ARG A 9 33.39 12.92 -42.03
CA ARG A 9 31.93 12.71 -42.05
C ARG A 9 31.53 11.37 -41.41
N ARG A 10 32.28 10.31 -41.70
CA ARG A 10 32.02 8.98 -41.11
C ARG A 10 32.30 8.92 -39.63
N PHE A 11 33.38 9.58 -39.19
CA PHE A 11 33.70 9.73 -37.78
C PHE A 11 32.59 10.46 -37.00
N ILE A 12 32.09 11.59 -37.50
CA ILE A 12 30.99 12.34 -36.87
C ILE A 12 29.71 11.49 -36.77
N VAL A 13 29.34 10.76 -37.82
CA VAL A 13 28.13 9.92 -37.83
C VAL A 13 28.27 8.76 -36.84
N GLU A 14 29.43 8.10 -36.78
CA GLU A 14 29.63 6.98 -35.84
C GLU A 14 29.71 7.45 -34.38
N THR A 15 30.35 8.58 -34.13
CA THR A 15 30.36 9.18 -32.78
C THR A 15 28.97 9.61 -32.34
N ALA A 16 28.15 10.20 -33.23
CA ALA A 16 26.78 10.54 -32.92
C ALA A 16 25.91 9.29 -32.62
N ARG A 17 26.09 8.21 -33.38
CA ARG A 17 25.39 6.94 -33.15
C ARG A 17 25.75 6.29 -31.80
N THR A 18 27.05 6.25 -31.49
CA THR A 18 27.51 5.69 -30.22
C THR A 18 27.07 6.55 -29.03
N ALA A 19 27.15 7.87 -29.13
CA ALA A 19 26.65 8.79 -28.10
C ALA A 19 25.16 8.65 -27.87
N SER A 20 24.35 8.52 -28.94
CA SER A 20 22.90 8.28 -28.85
C SER A 20 22.59 6.93 -28.18
N GLY A 21 23.33 5.88 -28.54
CA GLY A 21 23.16 4.56 -27.93
C GLY A 21 23.46 4.56 -26.43
N VAL A 22 24.56 5.21 -26.02
CA VAL A 22 24.92 5.36 -24.60
C VAL A 22 23.88 6.20 -23.84
N ALA A 23 23.39 7.30 -24.45
CA ALA A 23 22.34 8.11 -23.84
C ALA A 23 21.04 7.34 -23.64
N LEU A 24 20.60 6.57 -24.63
CA LEU A 24 19.39 5.74 -24.53
C LEU A 24 19.54 4.64 -23.47
N LEU A 25 20.71 4.00 -23.39
CA LEU A 25 21.01 3.02 -22.33
C LEU A 25 21.00 3.68 -20.95
N GLY A 26 21.60 4.86 -20.82
CA GLY A 26 21.61 5.63 -19.56
C GLY A 26 20.20 6.02 -19.10
N VAL A 27 19.36 6.50 -20.02
CA VAL A 27 17.96 6.81 -19.72
C VAL A 27 17.17 5.54 -19.38
N GLY A 28 17.33 4.46 -20.13
CA GLY A 28 16.68 3.17 -19.88
C GLY A 28 17.05 2.59 -18.50
N LEU A 29 18.33 2.61 -18.14
CA LEU A 29 18.80 2.18 -16.83
C LEU A 29 18.29 3.10 -15.72
N GLY A 30 18.26 4.41 -15.94
CA GLY A 30 17.74 5.38 -14.97
C GLY A 30 16.24 5.20 -14.69
N LEU A 31 15.44 4.97 -15.73
CA LEU A 31 14.02 4.66 -15.58
C LEU A 31 13.81 3.32 -14.85
N TYR A 32 14.55 2.28 -15.23
CA TYR A 32 14.50 0.98 -14.58
C TYR A 32 14.84 1.04 -13.09
N THR A 33 15.91 1.76 -12.72
CA THR A 33 16.30 1.92 -11.31
C THR A 33 15.28 2.73 -10.51
N LYS A 34 14.61 3.70 -11.13
CA LYS A 34 13.55 4.48 -10.47
C LYS A 34 12.31 3.62 -10.21
N GLU A 35 11.91 2.83 -11.20
CA GLU A 35 10.73 1.97 -11.09
C GLU A 35 10.95 0.81 -10.10
N SER A 36 12.16 0.25 -10.05
CA SER A 36 12.50 -0.85 -9.14
C SER A 36 12.63 -0.46 -7.68
N LYS A 37 12.68 0.82 -7.35
CA LYS A 37 12.78 1.32 -5.96
C LYS A 37 11.42 1.49 -5.27
N SER A 38 10.34 1.61 -6.03
CA SER A 38 8.99 1.76 -5.47
C SER A 38 8.26 0.42 -5.45
N LEU A 39 7.79 0.01 -4.28
CA LEU A 39 6.90 -1.15 -4.19
C LEU A 39 5.51 -0.78 -4.74
N PRO A 40 4.91 -1.62 -5.59
CA PRO A 40 3.52 -1.44 -5.97
C PRO A 40 2.59 -1.65 -4.78
N VAL A 41 1.41 -1.04 -4.84
CA VAL A 41 0.40 -1.04 -3.76
C VAL A 41 0.09 -2.43 -3.21
N TYR A 42 0.15 -3.46 -4.04
CA TYR A 42 -0.20 -4.83 -3.67
C TYR A 42 0.97 -5.67 -3.14
N ALA A 43 2.21 -5.21 -3.27
CA ALA A 43 3.38 -5.98 -2.89
C ALA A 43 3.87 -5.59 -1.49
N LEU A 44 3.89 -6.56 -0.62
CA LEU A 44 4.38 -6.41 0.75
C LEU A 44 5.65 -7.22 0.96
N ARG A 45 6.55 -6.68 1.78
CA ARG A 45 7.78 -7.37 2.15
C ARG A 45 7.57 -8.34 3.31
N PRO A 46 8.39 -9.41 3.41
CA PRO A 46 8.35 -10.31 4.56
C PRO A 46 8.65 -9.55 5.86
N PRO A 47 8.28 -10.12 7.04
CA PRO A 47 8.59 -9.51 8.32
C PRO A 47 10.11 -9.32 8.49
N GLY A 48 10.48 -8.26 9.23
CA GLY A 48 11.88 -7.90 9.51
C GLY A 48 12.51 -6.94 8.50
N VAL A 49 11.79 -6.48 7.47
CA VAL A 49 12.25 -5.38 6.59
C VAL A 49 12.04 -4.06 7.32
N LYS A 50 13.09 -3.24 7.43
CA LYS A 50 13.05 -1.91 8.07
C LYS A 50 12.75 -0.81 7.07
N SER A 51 13.50 -0.82 5.96
CA SER A 51 13.27 0.09 4.83
C SER A 51 13.49 -0.65 3.53
N GLU A 52 12.90 -0.17 2.44
CA GLU A 52 13.07 -0.80 1.12
C GLU A 52 14.53 -0.70 0.63
N ASP A 53 15.18 0.45 0.83
CA ASP A 53 16.55 0.67 0.40
C ASP A 53 17.56 -0.22 1.15
N ASP A 54 17.43 -0.35 2.48
CA ASP A 54 18.28 -1.25 3.27
C ASP A 54 18.06 -2.71 2.86
N PHE A 55 16.79 -3.09 2.67
CA PHE A 55 16.45 -4.42 2.22
C PHE A 55 17.04 -4.75 0.86
N LEU A 56 16.88 -3.87 -0.14
CA LEU A 56 17.39 -4.10 -1.49
C LEU A 56 18.92 -4.16 -1.53
N SER A 57 19.60 -3.41 -0.66
CA SER A 57 21.05 -3.40 -0.56
C SER A 57 21.62 -4.69 0.05
N ALA A 58 20.92 -5.28 1.02
CA ALA A 58 21.35 -6.45 1.77
C ALA A 58 20.83 -7.78 1.20
N CYS A 59 19.72 -7.77 0.44
CA CYS A 59 19.10 -8.97 -0.10
C CYS A 59 19.90 -9.56 -1.27
N ILE A 60 20.48 -10.72 -1.06
CA ILE A 60 21.22 -11.48 -2.11
C ILE A 60 20.30 -12.35 -2.98
N ARG A 61 18.99 -12.26 -2.83
CA ARG A 61 17.97 -12.98 -3.64
C ARG A 61 18.10 -14.51 -3.60
N CYS A 62 18.55 -15.06 -2.49
CA CYS A 62 18.82 -16.50 -2.33
C CYS A 62 17.54 -17.36 -2.23
N GLY A 63 16.38 -16.78 -1.96
CA GLY A 63 15.09 -17.48 -1.85
C GLY A 63 14.89 -18.32 -0.57
N LEU A 64 15.83 -18.30 0.39
CA LEU A 64 15.70 -19.10 1.61
C LEU A 64 14.47 -18.74 2.45
N CYS A 65 14.15 -17.44 2.55
CA CYS A 65 12.95 -16.98 3.25
C CYS A 65 11.65 -17.49 2.58
N VAL A 66 11.65 -17.66 1.25
CA VAL A 66 10.52 -18.22 0.51
C VAL A 66 10.40 -19.72 0.78
N ARG A 67 11.53 -20.46 0.70
CA ARG A 67 11.58 -21.91 0.96
C ARG A 67 11.15 -22.27 2.39
N ASP A 68 11.58 -21.49 3.37
CA ASP A 68 11.36 -21.78 4.78
C ASP A 68 10.02 -21.23 5.30
N CYS A 69 9.23 -20.59 4.42
CA CYS A 69 7.86 -20.19 4.74
C CYS A 69 6.93 -21.41 4.71
N PRO A 70 6.36 -21.85 5.85
CA PRO A 70 5.56 -23.08 5.91
C PRO A 70 4.20 -22.97 5.21
N TYR A 71 3.80 -21.75 4.82
CA TYR A 71 2.50 -21.47 4.20
C TYR A 71 2.60 -21.02 2.74
N ASP A 72 3.78 -21.07 2.13
CA ASP A 72 4.03 -20.68 0.73
C ASP A 72 3.52 -19.27 0.38
N ILE A 73 3.57 -18.34 1.33
CA ILE A 73 3.06 -16.98 1.20
C ILE A 73 3.98 -16.14 0.32
N LEU A 74 5.28 -16.28 0.52
CA LEU A 74 6.30 -15.48 -0.14
C LEU A 74 6.57 -16.00 -1.55
N LYS A 75 6.77 -15.05 -2.48
CA LYS A 75 7.14 -15.31 -3.86
C LYS A 75 8.40 -14.53 -4.20
N LEU A 76 9.20 -15.04 -5.13
CA LEU A 76 10.26 -14.25 -5.75
C LEU A 76 9.70 -13.51 -6.96
N SER A 77 9.99 -12.22 -7.04
CA SER A 77 9.55 -11.39 -8.16
C SER A 77 10.19 -11.83 -9.48
N LYS A 78 9.42 -11.74 -10.57
CA LYS A 78 9.83 -12.08 -11.92
C LYS A 78 10.11 -10.81 -12.74
N LEU A 79 10.79 -10.97 -13.88
CA LEU A 79 11.22 -9.85 -14.73
C LEU A 79 10.07 -8.93 -15.21
N ALA A 80 8.85 -9.46 -15.34
CA ALA A 80 7.69 -8.69 -15.80
C ALA A 80 6.90 -8.01 -14.66
N GLU A 81 7.33 -8.18 -13.41
CA GLU A 81 6.64 -7.63 -12.25
C GLU A 81 7.29 -6.31 -11.82
N PRO A 82 6.51 -5.30 -11.41
CA PRO A 82 7.02 -4.01 -10.95
C PRO A 82 7.57 -4.08 -9.51
N VAL A 83 8.27 -5.16 -9.19
CA VAL A 83 8.97 -5.41 -7.93
C VAL A 83 10.41 -5.74 -8.29
N ALA A 84 11.37 -5.29 -7.49
CA ALA A 84 12.78 -5.56 -7.74
C ALA A 84 13.04 -7.05 -7.98
N LEU A 85 13.60 -7.37 -9.15
CA LEU A 85 13.76 -8.74 -9.67
C LEU A 85 14.40 -9.68 -8.66
N GLY A 86 13.78 -10.85 -8.46
CA GLY A 86 14.28 -11.92 -7.59
C GLY A 86 14.14 -11.63 -6.10
N THR A 87 13.51 -10.53 -5.70
CA THR A 87 13.28 -10.23 -4.29
C THR A 87 11.97 -10.83 -3.78
N PRO A 88 11.92 -11.28 -2.50
CA PRO A 88 10.72 -11.85 -1.93
C PRO A 88 9.66 -10.78 -1.65
N TYR A 89 8.42 -11.11 -1.95
CA TYR A 89 7.22 -10.32 -1.63
C TYR A 89 6.00 -11.22 -1.45
N PHE A 90 4.92 -10.67 -0.92
CA PHE A 90 3.62 -11.32 -0.87
C PHE A 90 2.49 -10.34 -1.18
N GLU A 91 1.33 -10.88 -1.53
CA GLU A 91 0.13 -10.12 -1.86
C GLU A 91 -0.96 -10.42 -0.81
N ALA A 92 -1.29 -9.44 0.02
CA ALA A 92 -2.22 -9.59 1.14
C ALA A 92 -3.58 -10.17 0.72
N ARG A 93 -4.11 -9.72 -0.41
CA ARG A 93 -5.42 -10.17 -0.91
C ARG A 93 -5.40 -11.64 -1.36
N LYS A 94 -4.27 -12.12 -1.89
CA LYS A 94 -4.14 -13.51 -2.35
C LYS A 94 -3.83 -14.46 -1.20
N VAL A 95 -2.71 -14.22 -0.53
CA VAL A 95 -2.25 -15.05 0.60
C VAL A 95 -1.61 -14.14 1.64
N PRO A 96 -2.30 -13.85 2.76
CA PRO A 96 -1.79 -13.00 3.83
C PRO A 96 -0.72 -13.71 4.65
N CYS A 97 0.07 -12.95 5.42
CA CYS A 97 1.02 -13.52 6.35
C CYS A 97 0.30 -14.21 7.52
N GLU A 98 0.68 -15.47 7.81
CA GLU A 98 0.07 -16.26 8.90
C GLU A 98 0.57 -15.90 10.29
N MET A 99 1.53 -14.98 10.42
CA MET A 99 2.04 -14.50 11.71
C MET A 99 2.64 -15.63 12.57
N CYS A 100 3.61 -16.36 12.00
CA CYS A 100 4.29 -17.46 12.72
C CYS A 100 5.07 -16.91 13.92
N GLU A 101 4.88 -17.51 15.09
CA GLU A 101 5.57 -17.12 16.33
C GLU A 101 7.10 -17.28 16.22
N ASP A 102 7.56 -18.31 15.52
CA ASP A 102 8.98 -18.61 15.36
C ASP A 102 9.66 -17.88 14.20
N ILE A 103 8.92 -17.12 13.39
CA ILE A 103 9.36 -16.28 12.26
C ILE A 103 10.42 -16.97 11.39
N PRO A 104 10.13 -18.14 10.76
CA PRO A 104 11.14 -18.93 10.07
C PRO A 104 11.79 -18.20 8.89
N CYS A 105 11.05 -17.35 8.20
CA CYS A 105 11.57 -16.54 7.08
C CYS A 105 12.68 -15.57 7.52
N VAL A 106 12.59 -14.97 8.72
CA VAL A 106 13.63 -14.10 9.28
C VAL A 106 14.84 -14.89 9.70
N LYS A 107 14.62 -16.02 10.39
CA LYS A 107 15.70 -16.94 10.82
C LYS A 107 16.52 -17.48 9.63
N ALA A 108 15.85 -17.76 8.51
CA ALA A 108 16.48 -18.26 7.31
C ALA A 108 17.34 -17.24 6.56
N CYS A 109 17.18 -15.93 6.84
CA CYS A 109 17.91 -14.89 6.12
C CYS A 109 19.39 -14.88 6.52
N PRO A 110 20.34 -15.16 5.58
CA PRO A 110 21.75 -15.22 5.94
C PRO A 110 22.42 -13.85 6.05
N THR A 111 21.90 -12.85 5.33
CA THR A 111 22.56 -11.55 5.18
C THR A 111 22.05 -10.47 6.16
N GLY A 112 20.99 -10.76 6.91
CA GLY A 112 20.35 -9.75 7.76
C GLY A 112 19.50 -8.74 7.00
N ALA A 113 19.18 -8.98 5.73
CA ALA A 113 18.18 -8.21 4.98
C ALA A 113 16.80 -8.24 5.68
N LEU A 114 16.53 -9.32 6.42
CA LEU A 114 15.46 -9.41 7.40
C LEU A 114 16.07 -9.32 8.79
N ASP A 115 15.60 -8.38 9.60
CA ASP A 115 16.18 -8.08 10.92
C ASP A 115 16.02 -9.26 11.89
N LYS A 116 17.12 -9.89 12.26
CA LYS A 116 17.16 -11.01 13.20
C LYS A 116 16.82 -10.63 14.65
N ASN A 117 16.79 -9.33 14.96
CA ASN A 117 16.34 -8.84 16.25
C ASN A 117 14.81 -8.87 16.39
N LEU A 118 14.09 -9.09 15.30
CA LEU A 118 12.65 -9.33 15.34
C LEU A 118 12.40 -10.73 15.92
N THR A 119 12.16 -10.79 17.22
CA THR A 119 11.89 -12.02 17.98
C THR A 119 10.41 -12.27 18.21
N ASN A 120 9.60 -11.20 18.21
CA ASN A 120 8.16 -11.28 18.34
C ASN A 120 7.50 -10.81 17.04
N ILE A 121 6.65 -11.65 16.45
CA ILE A 121 5.97 -11.33 15.18
C ILE A 121 5.00 -10.14 15.31
N ASP A 122 4.48 -9.85 16.49
CA ASP A 122 3.58 -8.73 16.75
C ASP A 122 4.28 -7.36 16.58
N ASP A 123 5.61 -7.35 16.66
CA ASP A 123 6.44 -6.17 16.41
C ASP A 123 6.79 -6.00 14.92
N ALA A 124 6.40 -6.94 14.07
CA ALA A 124 6.65 -6.82 12.63
C ALA A 124 5.91 -5.61 12.03
N ARG A 125 6.49 -5.00 11.01
CA ARG A 125 5.92 -3.87 10.26
C ARG A 125 6.07 -4.12 8.76
N MET A 126 5.23 -5.01 8.23
CA MET A 126 5.24 -5.40 6.82
C MET A 126 4.51 -4.40 5.92
N GLY A 127 3.61 -3.63 6.50
CA GLY A 127 2.76 -2.63 5.87
C GLY A 127 1.79 -2.04 6.86
N LEU A 128 0.84 -1.25 6.37
CA LEU A 128 -0.23 -0.67 7.18
C LEU A 128 -1.58 -0.88 6.52
N ALA A 129 -2.53 -1.41 7.28
CA ALA A 129 -3.91 -1.51 6.82
C ALA A 129 -4.55 -0.12 6.78
N VAL A 130 -5.18 0.21 5.66
CA VAL A 130 -5.87 1.49 5.43
C VAL A 130 -7.23 1.21 4.81
N ILE A 131 -8.27 1.91 5.29
CA ILE A 131 -9.57 1.87 4.63
C ILE A 131 -9.50 2.83 3.45
N VAL A 132 -9.36 2.26 2.26
CA VAL A 132 -9.18 3.02 1.01
C VAL A 132 -10.52 3.39 0.38
N ASP A 133 -11.56 2.62 0.67
CA ASP A 133 -12.89 2.82 0.11
C ASP A 133 -13.95 2.78 1.23
N GLN A 134 -14.36 3.98 1.64
CA GLN A 134 -15.41 4.14 2.64
C GLN A 134 -16.81 4.02 2.03
N GLU A 135 -16.95 4.27 0.72
CA GLU A 135 -18.24 4.31 0.04
C GLU A 135 -18.82 2.91 -0.13
N THR A 136 -17.99 1.90 -0.36
CA THR A 136 -18.42 0.51 -0.47
C THR A 136 -18.34 -0.27 0.83
N CYS A 137 -17.60 0.23 1.83
CA CYS A 137 -17.45 -0.45 3.12
C CYS A 137 -18.80 -0.56 3.85
N LEU A 138 -19.22 -1.78 4.12
CA LEU A 138 -20.54 -2.07 4.73
C LEU A 138 -20.76 -1.33 6.06
N ASN A 139 -19.70 -1.16 6.87
CA ASN A 139 -19.81 -0.40 8.12
C ASN A 139 -20.12 1.07 7.90
N TYR A 140 -19.46 1.69 6.92
CA TYR A 140 -19.72 3.09 6.56
C TYR A 140 -21.10 3.26 5.91
N LEU A 141 -21.61 2.23 5.22
CA LEU A 141 -22.96 2.20 4.68
C LEU A 141 -24.04 1.98 5.75
N GLY A 142 -23.65 1.75 6.99
CA GLY A 142 -24.61 1.53 8.10
C GLY A 142 -25.06 0.07 8.27
N LEU A 143 -24.42 -0.86 7.57
CA LEU A 143 -24.62 -2.29 7.77
C LEU A 143 -23.61 -2.79 8.82
N ARG A 144 -23.97 -3.85 9.53
CA ARG A 144 -23.05 -4.44 10.50
C ARG A 144 -22.07 -5.37 9.79
N CYS A 145 -20.80 -5.00 9.82
CA CYS A 145 -19.71 -5.84 9.34
C CYS A 145 -18.49 -5.64 10.26
N ASP A 146 -17.98 -6.71 10.85
CA ASP A 146 -16.85 -6.67 11.78
C ASP A 146 -15.75 -7.67 11.39
N VAL A 147 -15.77 -8.14 10.15
CA VAL A 147 -14.85 -9.18 9.66
C VAL A 147 -13.39 -8.77 9.77
N CYS A 148 -13.03 -7.56 9.31
CA CYS A 148 -11.65 -7.07 9.37
C CYS A 148 -11.14 -6.96 10.82
N HIS A 149 -12.02 -6.62 11.76
CA HIS A 149 -11.70 -6.57 13.18
C HIS A 149 -11.52 -7.98 13.76
N ARG A 150 -12.45 -8.91 13.48
CA ARG A 150 -12.40 -10.26 14.08
C ARG A 150 -11.26 -11.12 13.55
N ILE A 151 -10.87 -10.94 12.30
CA ILE A 151 -9.81 -11.73 11.68
C ILE A 151 -8.41 -11.20 12.04
N CYS A 152 -8.33 -10.03 12.67
CA CYS A 152 -7.07 -9.44 13.07
C CYS A 152 -6.41 -10.26 14.18
N PRO A 153 -5.15 -10.71 14.03
CA PRO A 153 -4.43 -11.39 15.10
C PRO A 153 -4.29 -10.53 16.36
N LEU A 154 -4.15 -9.21 16.18
CA LEU A 154 -4.07 -8.23 17.25
C LEU A 154 -5.42 -7.49 17.40
N ILE A 155 -6.48 -8.27 17.60
CA ILE A 155 -7.83 -7.76 17.78
C ILE A 155 -7.89 -6.82 19.01
N ASN A 156 -8.60 -5.68 18.86
CA ASN A 156 -8.69 -4.60 19.84
C ASN A 156 -7.38 -3.82 20.12
N GLU A 157 -6.26 -4.24 19.54
CA GLU A 157 -5.01 -3.48 19.59
C GLU A 157 -4.72 -2.80 18.24
N ALA A 158 -4.64 -3.58 17.16
CA ALA A 158 -4.33 -3.06 15.83
C ALA A 158 -5.58 -2.56 15.07
N ILE A 159 -6.75 -3.15 15.34
CA ILE A 159 -8.04 -2.68 14.79
C ILE A 159 -9.04 -2.63 15.94
N THR A 160 -9.69 -1.49 16.11
CA THR A 160 -10.81 -1.28 17.04
C THR A 160 -12.08 -0.91 16.27
N LEU A 161 -13.23 -1.06 16.91
CA LEU A 161 -14.51 -0.62 16.39
C LEU A 161 -15.01 0.58 17.19
N GLU A 162 -15.04 1.75 16.58
CA GLU A 162 -15.58 2.96 17.19
C GLU A 162 -17.09 3.07 16.93
N PRO A 163 -17.91 3.17 17.99
CA PRO A 163 -19.33 3.41 17.83
C PRO A 163 -19.56 4.86 17.41
N ARG A 164 -20.24 5.07 16.27
CA ARG A 164 -20.68 6.38 15.80
C ARG A 164 -22.16 6.42 15.58
N HIS A 165 -22.78 7.56 15.83
CA HIS A 165 -24.20 7.75 15.56
C HIS A 165 -24.49 7.64 14.06
N ASN A 166 -25.47 6.82 13.69
CA ASN A 166 -25.92 6.67 12.31
C ASN A 166 -26.89 7.80 11.96
N GLN A 167 -26.38 8.85 11.33
CA GLN A 167 -27.18 10.01 10.91
C GLN A 167 -28.27 9.64 9.89
N ARG A 168 -28.07 8.61 9.09
CA ARG A 168 -28.99 8.17 8.04
C ARG A 168 -30.25 7.50 8.62
N SER A 169 -30.10 6.62 9.60
CA SER A 169 -31.23 5.86 10.17
C SER A 169 -31.76 6.45 11.46
N GLY A 170 -30.94 7.20 12.19
CA GLY A 170 -31.24 7.70 13.53
C GLY A 170 -31.45 6.64 14.60
N LYS A 171 -31.38 5.35 14.25
CA LYS A 171 -31.79 4.22 15.10
C LYS A 171 -30.66 3.24 15.42
N HIS A 172 -29.63 3.19 14.60
CA HIS A 172 -28.55 2.20 14.72
C HIS A 172 -27.19 2.88 14.84
N THR A 173 -26.32 2.28 15.64
CA THR A 173 -24.93 2.70 15.77
C THR A 173 -24.11 2.12 14.64
N LEU A 174 -23.25 2.94 14.02
CA LEU A 174 -22.20 2.50 13.13
C LEU A 174 -21.02 2.00 13.97
N PHE A 175 -20.42 0.89 13.57
CA PHE A 175 -19.20 0.38 14.18
C PHE A 175 -18.05 0.58 13.18
N ILE A 176 -17.43 1.74 13.24
CA ILE A 176 -16.39 2.12 12.28
C ILE A 176 -15.07 1.45 12.66
N PRO A 177 -14.47 0.65 11.76
CA PRO A 177 -13.16 0.08 12.03
C PRO A 177 -12.08 1.16 11.98
N VAL A 178 -11.30 1.24 13.05
CA VAL A 178 -10.16 2.16 13.18
C VAL A 178 -8.89 1.35 13.30
N VAL A 179 -7.93 1.64 12.42
CA VAL A 179 -6.62 0.98 12.41
C VAL A 179 -5.61 1.80 13.19
N HIS A 180 -4.96 1.17 14.16
CA HIS A 180 -3.88 1.78 14.95
C HIS A 180 -2.54 1.48 14.31
N SER A 181 -1.94 2.50 13.74
CA SER A 181 -0.73 2.37 12.91
C SER A 181 0.52 1.93 13.68
N ASP A 182 0.53 2.14 14.98
CA ASP A 182 1.60 1.72 15.90
C ASP A 182 1.54 0.23 16.26
N LYS A 183 0.35 -0.38 16.11
CA LYS A 183 0.10 -1.79 16.43
C LYS A 183 -0.08 -2.67 15.19
N CYS A 184 -0.50 -2.08 14.06
CA CYS A 184 -0.74 -2.85 12.86
C CYS A 184 0.57 -3.44 12.31
N THR A 185 0.62 -4.78 12.18
CA THR A 185 1.76 -5.51 11.62
C THR A 185 1.78 -5.53 10.09
N GLY A 186 0.64 -5.22 9.44
CA GLY A 186 0.52 -5.31 7.99
C GLY A 186 0.43 -6.74 7.45
N CYS A 187 -0.03 -7.70 8.25
CA CYS A 187 -0.10 -9.12 7.85
C CYS A 187 -1.05 -9.40 6.68
N GLY A 188 -2.04 -8.54 6.42
CA GLY A 188 -2.96 -8.67 5.29
C GLY A 188 -4.21 -9.50 5.55
N LYS A 189 -4.40 -10.08 6.73
CA LYS A 189 -5.59 -10.90 7.02
C LYS A 189 -6.89 -10.12 6.91
N CYS A 190 -6.91 -8.85 7.32
CA CYS A 190 -8.09 -7.98 7.20
C CYS A 190 -8.47 -7.71 5.73
N GLU A 191 -7.49 -7.52 4.84
CA GLU A 191 -7.71 -7.34 3.41
C GLU A 191 -8.22 -8.63 2.76
N ARG A 192 -7.57 -9.76 3.09
CA ARG A 192 -8.00 -11.09 2.59
C ARG A 192 -9.41 -11.44 3.04
N GLY A 193 -9.75 -11.13 4.29
CA GLY A 193 -11.04 -11.45 4.88
C GLY A 193 -12.18 -10.51 4.49
N CYS A 194 -11.87 -9.36 3.86
CA CYS A 194 -12.93 -8.43 3.43
C CYS A 194 -13.91 -9.13 2.49
N VAL A 195 -15.21 -9.03 2.83
CA VAL A 195 -16.30 -9.72 2.11
C VAL A 195 -16.61 -9.14 0.75
N LEU A 196 -16.10 -7.92 0.47
CA LEU A 196 -16.28 -7.28 -0.82
C LEU A 196 -15.38 -7.89 -1.88
N GLU A 197 -15.81 -7.89 -3.13
CA GLU A 197 -15.01 -8.34 -4.26
C GLU A 197 -13.71 -7.54 -4.35
N GLU A 198 -13.80 -6.22 -4.34
CA GLU A 198 -12.69 -5.31 -4.11
C GLU A 198 -12.66 -4.94 -2.61
N ALA A 199 -11.56 -5.24 -1.92
CA ALA A 199 -11.49 -4.99 -0.48
C ALA A 199 -11.48 -3.49 -0.17
N ALA A 200 -12.41 -3.05 0.67
CA ALA A 200 -12.45 -1.67 1.16
C ALA A 200 -11.31 -1.33 2.12
N ILE A 201 -10.71 -2.34 2.76
CA ILE A 201 -9.50 -2.22 3.56
C ILE A 201 -8.35 -2.89 2.82
N LYS A 202 -7.27 -2.16 2.57
CA LYS A 202 -6.07 -2.66 1.89
C LYS A 202 -4.84 -2.48 2.77
N VAL A 203 -3.89 -3.37 2.65
CA VAL A 203 -2.60 -3.24 3.32
C VAL A 203 -1.61 -2.67 2.33
N LEU A 204 -1.12 -1.49 2.63
CA LEU A 204 -0.19 -0.76 1.78
C LEU A 204 1.23 -0.85 2.37
N PRO A 205 2.28 -0.84 1.53
CA PRO A 205 3.64 -0.58 1.99
C PRO A 205 3.69 0.68 2.87
N LEU A 206 4.53 0.68 3.91
CA LEU A 206 4.55 1.77 4.90
C LEU A 206 4.77 3.15 4.27
N ASP A 207 5.65 3.24 3.29
CA ASP A 207 5.98 4.48 2.60
C ASP A 207 4.78 5.04 1.82
N LEU A 208 3.93 4.16 1.26
CA LEU A 208 2.70 4.56 0.58
C LEU A 208 1.58 4.90 1.57
N ALA A 209 1.50 4.17 2.69
CA ALA A 209 0.43 4.34 3.67
C ALA A 209 0.58 5.61 4.50
N LYS A 210 1.82 5.95 4.87
CA LYS A 210 2.12 7.14 5.70
C LYS A 210 2.72 8.29 4.91
N GLY A 211 3.28 8.01 3.73
CA GLY A 211 4.13 8.93 3.00
C GLY A 211 5.39 9.29 3.80
N GLU A 212 6.22 10.17 3.27
CA GLU A 212 7.21 10.85 4.10
C GLU A 212 6.47 11.80 5.04
N LEU A 213 6.60 11.55 6.33
CA LEU A 213 6.03 12.39 7.38
C LEU A 213 6.43 13.85 7.13
N GLY A 214 5.50 14.66 6.69
CA GLY A 214 5.64 16.09 6.67
C GLY A 214 5.37 16.83 5.37
N HIS A 215 5.20 16.19 4.21
CA HIS A 215 5.22 17.00 2.98
C HIS A 215 3.94 17.09 2.14
N HIS A 216 2.94 16.21 2.21
CA HIS A 216 1.86 16.31 1.22
C HIS A 216 0.41 16.35 1.74
N TYR A 217 0.07 15.64 2.79
CA TYR A 217 -1.33 15.58 3.20
C TYR A 217 -1.70 16.60 4.27
N ARG A 218 -0.82 16.81 5.23
CA ARG A 218 -1.04 17.77 6.33
C ARG A 218 -0.86 19.21 5.91
N LEU A 219 0.14 19.52 5.11
CA LEU A 219 0.42 20.88 4.61
C LEU A 219 -0.76 21.44 3.80
N GLY A 220 -1.38 20.66 2.93
CA GLY A 220 -2.54 21.10 2.18
C GLY A 220 -3.76 21.43 3.07
N TRP A 221 -3.95 20.70 4.14
CA TRP A 221 -5.01 20.95 5.11
C TRP A 221 -4.69 22.13 6.01
N GLU A 222 -3.48 22.23 6.53
CA GLU A 222 -3.02 23.33 7.38
C GLU A 222 -2.97 24.65 6.61
N GLU A 223 -2.60 24.61 5.33
CA GLU A 223 -2.58 25.79 4.47
C GLU A 223 -3.99 26.28 4.14
N LYS A 224 -4.92 25.38 3.82
CA LYS A 224 -6.32 25.70 3.60
C LYS A 224 -6.99 26.22 4.87
N GLU A 225 -6.70 25.61 6.02
CA GLU A 225 -7.21 26.06 7.31
C GLU A 225 -6.64 27.44 7.68
N LYS A 226 -5.36 27.70 7.43
CA LYS A 226 -4.73 29.03 7.60
C LYS A 226 -5.26 30.07 6.64
N ALA A 227 -5.61 29.67 5.42
CA ALA A 227 -6.22 30.56 4.42
C ALA A 227 -7.71 30.81 4.66
N GLY A 228 -8.33 30.11 5.61
CA GLY A 228 -9.78 30.19 5.86
C GLY A 228 -10.63 29.60 4.73
N GLU A 229 -10.01 28.79 3.86
CA GLU A 229 -10.69 28.15 2.74
C GLU A 229 -11.39 26.87 3.18
N SER A 230 -12.62 26.66 2.70
CA SER A 230 -13.33 25.42 2.91
C SER A 230 -12.58 24.24 2.30
N LEU A 231 -12.42 23.14 3.06
CA LEU A 231 -11.87 21.87 2.57
C LEU A 231 -12.79 21.20 1.53
N VAL A 232 -14.05 21.64 1.46
CA VAL A 232 -15.05 21.17 0.51
C VAL A 232 -15.13 22.19 -0.62
N THR A 233 -14.76 21.81 -1.84
CA THR A 233 -14.95 22.65 -3.04
C THR A 233 -16.45 22.73 -3.32
N PRO A 234 -17.08 23.91 -3.24
CA PRO A 234 -18.54 24.06 -3.41
C PRO A 234 -19.04 23.71 -4.82
N ASP A 235 -18.15 23.62 -5.80
CA ASP A 235 -18.49 23.44 -7.21
C ASP A 235 -18.45 21.97 -7.68
N ARG A 236 -18.19 20.98 -6.81
CA ARG A 236 -18.27 19.56 -7.16
C ARG A 236 -19.62 19.00 -6.76
N GLU A 237 -20.47 18.75 -7.76
CA GLU A 237 -21.63 17.89 -7.60
C GLU A 237 -21.17 16.47 -7.22
N HIS A 238 -21.32 16.13 -5.94
CA HIS A 238 -21.09 14.78 -5.47
C HIS A 238 -22.31 13.90 -5.86
N LYS A 239 -22.11 13.00 -6.80
CA LYS A 239 -23.13 11.99 -7.12
C LYS A 239 -23.16 10.96 -6.01
N TYR A 240 -24.10 11.10 -5.11
CA TYR A 240 -24.38 10.08 -4.12
C TYR A 240 -25.29 8.99 -4.72
N ASN A 241 -24.97 7.74 -4.47
CA ASN A 241 -25.82 6.61 -4.87
C ASN A 241 -26.99 6.50 -3.88
N LEU A 242 -27.93 7.43 -3.99
CA LEU A 242 -29.13 7.47 -3.13
C LEU A 242 -30.24 6.68 -3.78
N PRO A 243 -31.07 5.96 -2.99
CA PRO A 243 -32.31 5.39 -3.49
C PRO A 243 -33.20 6.45 -4.15
N GLU A 244 -33.94 6.06 -5.20
CA GLU A 244 -34.83 6.97 -5.91
C GLU A 244 -35.79 7.68 -4.95
N GLY A 245 -35.88 9.00 -5.05
CA GLY A 245 -36.75 9.85 -4.20
C GLY A 245 -36.07 10.43 -2.96
N LEU A 246 -34.75 10.25 -2.77
CA LEU A 246 -34.00 10.87 -1.69
C LEU A 246 -33.00 11.88 -2.25
N LYS A 247 -33.00 13.10 -1.70
CA LYS A 247 -32.00 14.16 -1.98
C LYS A 247 -31.17 14.42 -0.73
N TYR A 248 -29.88 14.64 -0.93
CA TYR A 248 -28.97 15.03 0.14
C TYR A 248 -28.90 16.55 0.20
N GLU A 249 -29.22 17.14 1.34
CA GLU A 249 -29.01 18.58 1.54
C GLU A 249 -27.57 18.85 2.00
N HIS A 250 -26.90 19.78 1.32
CA HIS A 250 -25.47 20.09 1.49
C HIS A 250 -25.12 20.78 2.82
N ASP A 251 -26.11 21.22 3.58
CA ASP A 251 -25.96 21.98 4.82
C ASP A 251 -25.98 21.11 6.09
N GLY A 252 -25.77 19.82 5.98
CA GLY A 252 -25.60 18.91 7.12
C GLY A 252 -26.88 18.58 7.90
N LYS A 253 -28.06 18.97 7.38
CA LYS A 253 -29.36 18.75 8.04
C LYS A 253 -30.06 17.41 7.71
N GLY A 254 -29.37 16.53 7.00
CA GLY A 254 -29.85 15.20 6.75
C GLY A 254 -30.60 15.00 5.43
N LEU A 255 -31.09 13.77 5.22
CA LEU A 255 -31.84 13.37 4.05
C LEU A 255 -33.30 13.84 4.15
N LEU A 256 -33.73 14.71 3.23
CA LEU A 256 -35.13 15.07 3.10
C LEU A 256 -35.84 14.06 2.17
N LYS A 257 -36.99 13.59 2.59
CA LYS A 257 -37.97 12.93 1.68
C LYS A 257 -38.59 14.01 0.81
N ASP A 258 -38.56 13.84 -0.50
CA ASP A 258 -39.44 14.64 -1.39
C ASP A 258 -40.89 14.44 -0.91
N SER A 259 -41.47 15.48 -0.32
CA SER A 259 -42.87 15.52 -0.05
C SER A 259 -43.61 15.70 -1.38
N ARG A 260 -44.12 14.62 -1.93
CA ARG A 260 -45.22 14.67 -2.91
C ARG A 260 -46.54 14.74 -2.18
#